data_bd4e015a4ccad764a13485decd3d1a30
#
_entry.id   bd4e015a4ccad764a13485decd3d1a30
#
_cell.length_a   1.000
_cell.length_b   1.000
_cell.length_c   1.000
_cell.angle_alpha   90.00
_cell.angle_beta   90.00
_cell.angle_gamma   90.00
#
_symmetry.space_group_name_H-M   'P 1'
#
loop_
_entity.id
_entity.type
_entity.pdbx_description
1 polymer ?
#
loop_
_entity_poly.entity_id
_entity_poly.type
_entity_poly.pdbx_seq_one_letter_code
_entity_poly.pdbx_strand_id
1 'polypeptide(L)'
;MKFRLVRAFCLITAICLIGFSQTAKKDSDSGPYSPAKGTAERQAILDALRGDQQITFQVHYLKVHRGWAWIDTTPLDKQGKAVAEGGPNLLHLEDGKWKVLDLSRVPEDPSDPLGPEDASPGFIKNLLKTFPGVPRDIFPKPTK
;
A
#
# COMPACT_ATOMS: atom_id res chain seq x y z
N MET A 1 67.33 -8.10 -37.90
CA MET A 1 66.57 -7.03 -37.21
C MET A 1 65.22 -7.55 -36.89
N LYS A 2 64.96 -7.74 -35.56
CA LYS A 2 63.68 -8.29 -35.05
C LYS A 2 62.95 -7.19 -34.30
N PHE A 3 61.86 -6.66 -34.91
CA PHE A 3 60.99 -5.71 -34.26
C PHE A 3 60.01 -6.48 -33.37
N ARG A 4 60.09 -6.23 -32.05
CA ARG A 4 59.14 -6.70 -31.06
C ARG A 4 58.02 -5.66 -30.95
N LEU A 5 56.81 -6.04 -31.35
CA LEU A 5 55.58 -5.25 -31.19
C LEU A 5 55.04 -5.50 -29.77
N VAL A 6 55.12 -4.47 -28.93
CA VAL A 6 54.53 -4.47 -27.60
C VAL A 6 53.03 -4.13 -27.74
N ARG A 7 52.16 -5.09 -27.49
CA ARG A 7 50.71 -4.85 -27.42
C ARG A 7 50.38 -4.37 -26.01
N ALA A 8 50.02 -3.11 -25.91
CA ALA A 8 49.41 -2.55 -24.67
C ALA A 8 47.97 -3.06 -24.57
N PHE A 9 47.70 -3.81 -23.48
CA PHE A 9 46.38 -4.31 -23.15
C PHE A 9 45.70 -3.25 -22.27
N CYS A 10 44.77 -2.48 -22.83
CA CYS A 10 43.96 -1.52 -22.11
C CYS A 10 42.81 -2.30 -21.43
N LEU A 11 42.92 -2.52 -20.12
CA LEU A 11 41.85 -3.05 -19.27
C LEU A 11 40.88 -1.92 -18.96
N ILE A 12 39.73 -1.91 -19.64
CA ILE A 12 38.60 -1.05 -19.29
C ILE A 12 37.82 -1.75 -18.20
N THR A 13 38.04 -1.34 -16.97
CA THR A 13 37.20 -1.72 -15.82
C THR A 13 35.90 -0.94 -15.88
N ALA A 14 34.83 -1.60 -16.35
CA ALA A 14 33.46 -1.09 -16.25
C ALA A 14 33.01 -1.16 -14.78
N ILE A 15 33.00 -0.02 -14.10
CA ILE A 15 32.40 0.13 -12.77
C ILE A 15 30.88 0.16 -12.96
N CYS A 16 30.21 -0.97 -12.74
CA CYS A 16 28.76 -1.01 -12.56
C CYS A 16 28.39 -0.30 -11.25
N LEU A 17 27.95 0.95 -11.36
CA LEU A 17 27.26 1.65 -10.28
C LEU A 17 25.89 0.99 -10.10
N ILE A 18 25.81 0.01 -9.19
CA ILE A 18 24.56 -0.51 -8.69
C ILE A 18 23.97 0.60 -7.82
N GLY A 19 23.05 1.38 -8.40
CA GLY A 19 22.26 2.35 -7.67
C GLY A 19 21.39 1.61 -6.66
N PHE A 20 21.81 1.57 -5.40
CA PHE A 20 20.93 1.23 -4.30
C PHE A 20 19.87 2.33 -4.20
N SER A 21 18.68 2.06 -4.73
CA SER A 21 17.48 2.83 -4.37
C SER A 21 17.26 2.64 -2.88
N GLN A 22 17.73 3.58 -2.08
CA GLN A 22 17.32 3.68 -0.69
C GLN A 22 15.85 4.05 -0.67
N THR A 23 14.99 3.04 -0.52
CA THR A 23 13.63 3.27 -0.04
C THR A 23 13.79 3.89 1.34
N ALA A 24 13.53 5.18 1.44
CA ALA A 24 13.53 5.90 2.69
C ALA A 24 12.57 5.17 3.64
N LYS A 25 13.13 4.45 4.62
CA LYS A 25 12.40 3.92 5.77
C LYS A 25 11.89 5.13 6.53
N LYS A 26 10.67 5.57 6.21
CA LYS A 26 10.02 6.66 6.93
C LYS A 26 9.83 6.20 8.37
N ASP A 27 10.40 6.94 9.29
CA ASP A 27 10.40 6.63 10.72
C ASP A 27 9.00 6.21 11.18
N SER A 28 8.91 5.01 11.73
CA SER A 28 7.67 4.39 12.21
C SER A 28 7.02 5.12 13.39
N ASP A 29 7.59 6.23 13.81
CA ASP A 29 7.14 7.04 14.95
C ASP A 29 6.48 8.38 14.57
N SER A 30 6.48 8.75 13.30
CA SER A 30 5.70 9.87 12.79
C SER A 30 4.27 9.39 12.54
N GLY A 31 3.28 9.85 13.29
CA GLY A 31 1.86 9.47 13.22
C GLY A 31 1.27 9.14 11.84
N PRO A 32 -0.05 8.92 11.71
CA PRO A 32 -0.65 8.46 10.45
C PRO A 32 -0.47 9.50 9.34
N TYR A 33 -0.17 9.04 8.13
CA TYR A 33 0.03 9.89 6.97
C TYR A 33 -0.67 9.34 5.73
N SER A 34 -0.85 10.18 4.73
CA SER A 34 -1.36 9.78 3.41
C SER A 34 -0.20 9.83 2.40
N PRO A 35 0.22 8.70 1.82
CA PRO A 35 1.20 8.71 0.75
C PRO A 35 0.73 9.59 -0.41
N ALA A 36 1.60 10.48 -0.88
CA ALA A 36 1.26 11.39 -1.98
C ALA A 36 1.01 10.64 -3.30
N LYS A 37 0.21 11.22 -4.19
CA LYS A 37 0.01 10.68 -5.55
C LYS A 37 1.37 10.56 -6.26
N GLY A 38 1.59 9.44 -6.95
CA GLY A 38 2.82 9.16 -7.68
C GLY A 38 3.97 8.59 -6.84
N THR A 39 3.83 8.45 -5.53
CA THR A 39 4.85 7.77 -4.72
C THR A 39 4.83 6.26 -4.91
N ALA A 40 6.00 5.63 -4.82
CA ALA A 40 6.15 4.18 -4.93
C ALA A 40 5.31 3.43 -3.89
N GLU A 41 5.22 3.95 -2.66
CA GLU A 41 4.42 3.35 -1.60
C GLU A 41 2.92 3.36 -1.94
N ARG A 42 2.38 4.51 -2.38
CA ARG A 42 0.97 4.59 -2.80
C ARG A 42 0.69 3.65 -3.97
N GLN A 43 1.61 3.56 -4.94
CA GLN A 43 1.48 2.67 -6.06
C GLN A 43 1.46 1.21 -5.62
N ALA A 44 2.36 0.81 -4.71
CA ALA A 44 2.42 -0.55 -4.18
C ALA A 44 1.14 -0.96 -3.42
N ILE A 45 0.51 -0.04 -2.69
CA ILE A 45 -0.79 -0.26 -2.03
C ILE A 45 -1.88 -0.49 -3.08
N LEU A 46 -1.96 0.35 -4.12
CA LEU A 46 -2.95 0.21 -5.19
C LEU A 46 -2.73 -1.05 -6.04
N ASP A 47 -1.48 -1.44 -6.26
CA ASP A 47 -1.15 -2.66 -6.99
C ASP A 47 -1.55 -3.92 -6.20
N ALA A 48 -1.38 -3.90 -4.86
CA ALA A 48 -1.86 -4.97 -4.01
C ALA A 48 -3.39 -5.14 -4.06
N LEU A 49 -4.14 -4.03 -4.14
CA LEU A 49 -5.61 -4.06 -4.32
C LEU A 49 -6.02 -4.54 -5.70
N ARG A 50 -5.26 -4.15 -6.73
CA ARG A 50 -5.58 -4.46 -8.13
C ARG A 50 -5.39 -5.94 -8.44
N GLY A 51 -4.37 -6.58 -7.87
CA GLY A 51 -3.98 -7.92 -8.29
C GLY A 51 -3.74 -7.96 -9.81
N ASP A 52 -4.33 -8.94 -10.48
CA ASP A 52 -4.20 -9.14 -11.94
C ASP A 52 -5.28 -8.40 -12.76
N GLN A 53 -6.11 -7.58 -12.15
CA GLN A 53 -7.20 -6.90 -12.82
C GLN A 53 -6.72 -5.65 -13.60
N GLN A 54 -7.37 -5.38 -14.74
CA GLN A 54 -7.11 -4.20 -15.59
C GLN A 54 -7.98 -3.00 -15.17
N ILE A 55 -7.87 -2.61 -13.90
CA ILE A 55 -8.63 -1.51 -13.30
C ILE A 55 -7.70 -0.42 -12.74
N THR A 56 -8.27 0.76 -12.54
CA THR A 56 -7.70 1.85 -11.77
C THR A 56 -8.56 2.14 -10.54
N PHE A 57 -8.14 3.04 -9.68
CA PHE A 57 -8.90 3.37 -8.48
C PHE A 57 -9.11 4.87 -8.32
N GLN A 58 -10.32 5.26 -8.01
CA GLN A 58 -10.59 6.54 -7.37
C GLN A 58 -10.41 6.32 -5.86
N VAL A 59 -9.45 7.01 -5.28
CA VAL A 59 -9.14 6.90 -3.84
C VAL A 59 -9.86 8.02 -3.10
N HIS A 60 -10.75 7.66 -2.18
CA HIS A 60 -11.52 8.58 -1.34
C HIS A 60 -10.80 8.86 -0.03
N TYR A 61 -10.19 7.82 0.54
CA TYR A 61 -9.44 7.89 1.79
C TYR A 61 -8.21 6.99 1.74
N LEU A 62 -7.10 7.42 2.31
CA LEU A 62 -5.91 6.59 2.52
C LEU A 62 -5.11 7.13 3.68
N LYS A 63 -4.88 6.29 4.68
CA LYS A 63 -3.95 6.52 5.78
C LYS A 63 -3.06 5.31 6.00
N VAL A 64 -1.79 5.60 6.25
CA VAL A 64 -0.76 4.60 6.55
C VAL A 64 -0.13 4.94 7.89
N HIS A 65 0.05 3.92 8.74
CA HIS A 65 0.79 4.03 9.99
C HIS A 65 1.36 2.66 10.40
N ARG A 66 2.63 2.60 10.78
CA ARG A 66 3.31 1.40 11.29
C ARG A 66 3.13 0.14 10.43
N GLY A 67 3.21 0.29 9.11
CA GLY A 67 3.04 -0.83 8.18
C GLY A 67 1.60 -1.28 7.96
N TRP A 68 0.63 -0.52 8.45
CA TRP A 68 -0.81 -0.74 8.21
C TRP A 68 -1.36 0.36 7.32
N ALA A 69 -2.27 0.01 6.43
CA ALA A 69 -2.98 0.98 5.59
C ALA A 69 -4.49 0.72 5.64
N TRP A 70 -5.26 1.78 5.85
CA TRP A 70 -6.70 1.80 5.61
C TRP A 70 -6.96 2.65 4.38
N ILE A 71 -7.64 2.07 3.40
CA ILE A 71 -7.92 2.75 2.13
C ILE A 71 -9.37 2.51 1.73
N ASP A 72 -10.03 3.57 1.29
CA ASP A 72 -11.35 3.54 0.67
C ASP A 72 -11.24 3.94 -0.80
N THR A 73 -11.79 3.10 -1.69
CA THR A 73 -11.64 3.25 -3.14
C THR A 73 -12.89 2.84 -3.89
N THR A 74 -13.08 3.44 -5.07
CA THR A 74 -13.99 2.93 -6.11
C THR A 74 -13.17 2.41 -7.28
N PRO A 75 -13.34 1.14 -7.70
CA PRO A 75 -12.65 0.59 -8.86
C PRO A 75 -13.24 1.16 -10.16
N LEU A 76 -12.36 1.55 -11.09
CA LEU A 76 -12.73 2.16 -12.36
C LEU A 76 -12.15 1.38 -13.53
N ASP A 77 -12.90 1.31 -14.64
CA ASP A 77 -12.40 0.82 -15.92
C ASP A 77 -11.45 1.81 -16.62
N LYS A 78 -11.00 1.44 -17.83
CA LYS A 78 -10.11 2.29 -18.64
C LYS A 78 -10.76 3.60 -19.11
N GLN A 79 -12.08 3.68 -19.07
CA GLN A 79 -12.89 4.86 -19.40
C GLN A 79 -13.18 5.74 -18.17
N GLY A 80 -12.74 5.31 -16.99
CA GLY A 80 -12.97 6.02 -15.72
C GLY A 80 -14.38 5.79 -15.14
N LYS A 81 -15.10 4.77 -15.63
CA LYS A 81 -16.41 4.40 -15.11
C LYS A 81 -16.26 3.37 -13.98
N ALA A 82 -17.06 3.52 -12.92
CA ALA A 82 -17.10 2.54 -11.83
C ALA A 82 -17.55 1.17 -12.34
N VAL A 83 -16.78 0.13 -12.03
CA VAL A 83 -17.04 -1.26 -12.43
C VAL A 83 -17.62 -2.11 -11.31
N ALA A 84 -17.55 -1.61 -10.08
CA ALA A 84 -18.16 -2.21 -8.90
C ALA A 84 -18.38 -1.12 -7.85
N GLU A 85 -19.16 -1.45 -6.82
CA GLU A 85 -19.21 -0.64 -5.60
C GLU A 85 -17.83 -0.50 -4.99
N GLY A 86 -17.53 0.69 -4.52
CA GLY A 86 -16.33 0.97 -3.77
C GLY A 86 -16.44 0.44 -2.35
N GLY A 87 -15.37 0.58 -1.60
CA GLY A 87 -15.39 0.27 -0.19
C GLY A 87 -14.02 0.28 0.46
N PRO A 88 -13.98 0.16 1.78
CA PRO A 88 -12.75 0.16 2.52
C PRO A 88 -12.01 -1.17 2.43
N ASN A 89 -10.70 -1.07 2.51
CA ASN A 89 -9.80 -2.21 2.59
C ASN A 89 -8.73 -1.95 3.65
N LEU A 90 -8.33 -3.02 4.35
CA LEU A 90 -7.22 -3.03 5.28
C LEU A 90 -6.04 -3.76 4.63
N LEU A 91 -4.86 -3.14 4.67
CA LEU A 91 -3.64 -3.77 4.18
C LEU A 91 -2.58 -3.76 5.28
N HIS A 92 -1.71 -4.77 5.22
CA HIS A 92 -0.54 -4.88 6.07
C HIS A 92 0.72 -5.06 5.23
N LEU A 93 1.80 -4.40 5.61
CA LEU A 93 3.10 -4.52 4.99
C LEU A 93 3.86 -5.69 5.63
N GLU A 94 3.99 -6.79 4.90
CA GLU A 94 4.72 -8.00 5.32
C GLU A 94 5.85 -8.28 4.33
N ASP A 95 7.05 -8.46 4.82
CA ASP A 95 8.25 -8.73 4.01
C ASP A 95 8.45 -7.77 2.83
N GLY A 96 8.17 -6.48 3.08
CA GLY A 96 8.28 -5.42 2.08
C GLY A 96 7.17 -5.40 1.02
N LYS A 97 6.10 -6.19 1.19
CA LYS A 97 4.95 -6.25 0.28
C LYS A 97 3.66 -5.93 1.00
N TRP A 98 2.83 -5.09 0.41
CA TRP A 98 1.49 -4.85 0.88
C TRP A 98 0.58 -6.04 0.58
N LYS A 99 -0.16 -6.49 1.58
CA LYS A 99 -1.15 -7.59 1.49
C LYS A 99 -2.51 -7.07 1.93
N VAL A 100 -3.52 -7.35 1.13
CA VAL A 100 -4.92 -7.08 1.48
C VAL A 100 -5.39 -8.12 2.49
N LEU A 101 -6.01 -7.67 3.56
CA LEU A 101 -6.58 -8.54 4.58
C LEU A 101 -8.06 -8.77 4.32
N ASP A 102 -8.50 -9.98 4.59
CA ASP A 102 -9.89 -10.38 4.43
C ASP A 102 -10.74 -9.85 5.58
N LEU A 103 -11.53 -8.81 5.29
CA LEU A 103 -12.42 -8.17 6.27
C LEU A 103 -13.64 -9.03 6.62
N SER A 104 -13.97 -10.07 5.84
CA SER A 104 -15.05 -11.00 6.20
C SER A 104 -14.77 -11.79 7.48
N ARG A 105 -13.52 -11.80 7.92
CA ARG A 105 -13.09 -12.38 9.20
C ARG A 105 -13.50 -11.56 10.42
N VAL A 106 -13.89 -10.31 10.21
CA VAL A 106 -14.34 -9.42 11.30
C VAL A 106 -15.78 -9.80 11.66
N PRO A 107 -16.07 -10.19 12.91
CA PRO A 107 -17.42 -10.53 13.29
C PRO A 107 -18.36 -9.32 13.13
N GLU A 108 -19.51 -9.56 12.52
CA GLU A 108 -20.59 -8.57 12.46
C GLU A 108 -21.15 -8.31 13.85
N ASP A 109 -21.57 -7.08 14.11
CA ASP A 109 -22.31 -6.70 15.29
C ASP A 109 -23.77 -6.48 14.89
N PRO A 110 -24.70 -7.37 15.29
CA PRO A 110 -26.11 -7.24 14.94
C PRO A 110 -26.76 -5.95 15.43
N SER A 111 -26.14 -5.28 16.41
CA SER A 111 -26.59 -3.99 16.95
C SER A 111 -26.05 -2.79 16.17
N ASP A 112 -25.11 -3.01 15.25
CA ASP A 112 -24.49 -1.99 14.41
C ASP A 112 -24.93 -2.16 12.95
N PRO A 113 -25.97 -1.43 12.51
CA PRO A 113 -26.48 -1.55 11.14
C PRO A 113 -25.53 -0.98 10.08
N LEU A 114 -24.53 -0.20 10.53
CA LEU A 114 -23.48 0.35 9.69
C LEU A 114 -22.32 -0.64 9.68
N GLY A 115 -22.16 -1.37 8.62
CA GLY A 115 -21.12 -2.40 8.49
C GLY A 115 -19.73 -1.84 8.17
N PRO A 116 -18.91 -2.67 7.48
CA PRO A 116 -17.56 -2.28 7.08
C PRO A 116 -17.52 -1.08 6.12
N GLU A 117 -18.55 -0.88 5.32
CA GLU A 117 -18.64 0.19 4.32
C GLU A 117 -18.56 1.59 4.93
N ASP A 118 -19.16 1.77 6.11
CA ASP A 118 -19.16 3.04 6.83
C ASP A 118 -18.04 3.16 7.89
N ALA A 119 -17.18 2.14 7.99
CA ALA A 119 -16.15 2.06 9.04
C ALA A 119 -16.70 2.42 10.42
N SER A 120 -17.86 1.85 10.76
CA SER A 120 -18.59 2.16 11.98
C SER A 120 -17.75 1.91 13.24
N PRO A 121 -18.05 2.57 14.37
CA PRO A 121 -17.33 2.34 15.62
C PRO A 121 -17.39 0.88 16.11
N GLY A 122 -18.51 0.20 15.89
CA GLY A 122 -18.71 -1.22 16.21
C GLY A 122 -17.83 -2.11 15.36
N PHE A 123 -17.86 -1.90 14.05
CA PHE A 123 -17.01 -2.61 13.12
C PHE A 123 -15.51 -2.40 13.44
N ILE A 124 -15.05 -1.16 13.61
CA ILE A 124 -13.65 -0.87 13.96
C ILE A 124 -13.24 -1.55 15.26
N LYS A 125 -14.12 -1.57 16.28
CA LYS A 125 -13.86 -2.26 17.54
C LYS A 125 -13.61 -3.77 17.34
N ASN A 126 -14.42 -4.43 16.50
CA ASN A 126 -14.28 -5.84 16.21
C ASN A 126 -13.06 -6.11 15.30
N LEU A 127 -12.79 -5.24 14.33
CA LEU A 127 -11.62 -5.30 13.48
C LEU A 127 -10.31 -5.25 14.29
N LEU A 128 -10.22 -4.37 15.28
CA LEU A 128 -9.04 -4.26 16.13
C LEU A 128 -8.82 -5.48 17.03
N LYS A 129 -9.87 -6.23 17.33
CA LYS A 129 -9.76 -7.52 18.02
C LYS A 129 -9.31 -8.63 17.09
N THR A 130 -9.79 -8.62 15.84
CA THR A 130 -9.49 -9.62 14.82
C THR A 130 -8.06 -9.47 14.31
N PHE A 131 -7.60 -8.22 14.15
CA PHE A 131 -6.26 -7.89 13.67
C PHE A 131 -5.50 -7.07 14.73
N PRO A 132 -4.88 -7.74 15.73
CA PRO A 132 -4.11 -7.06 16.74
C PRO A 132 -2.90 -6.35 16.13
N GLY A 133 -2.62 -5.14 16.58
CA GLY A 133 -1.52 -4.32 16.05
C GLY A 133 -1.94 -3.25 15.04
N VAL A 134 -3.18 -3.28 14.55
CA VAL A 134 -3.71 -2.21 13.70
C VAL A 134 -3.80 -0.90 14.48
N PRO A 135 -3.15 0.19 14.03
CA PRO A 135 -3.24 1.49 14.69
C PRO A 135 -4.64 2.11 14.51
N ARG A 136 -5.23 2.59 15.60
CA ARG A 136 -6.55 3.24 15.53
C ARG A 136 -6.61 4.50 14.68
N ASP A 137 -5.53 5.18 14.55
CA ASP A 137 -5.43 6.49 13.93
C ASP A 137 -5.38 6.45 12.39
N ILE A 138 -5.37 5.25 11.78
CA ILE A 138 -5.53 5.09 10.34
C ILE A 138 -6.99 5.18 9.88
N PHE A 139 -7.95 5.01 10.77
CA PHE A 139 -9.38 5.06 10.43
C PHE A 139 -9.89 6.49 10.31
N PRO A 140 -10.93 6.74 9.48
CA PRO A 140 -11.60 8.02 9.46
C PRO A 140 -12.21 8.34 10.83
N LYS A 141 -12.23 9.62 11.20
CA LYS A 141 -12.94 10.04 12.40
C LYS A 141 -14.44 9.96 12.14
N PRO A 142 -15.24 9.49 13.10
CA PRO A 142 -16.69 9.51 12.96
C PRO A 142 -17.15 10.93 12.64
N THR A 143 -17.93 11.09 11.59
CA THR A 143 -18.67 12.33 11.33
C THR A 143 -19.71 12.51 12.42
N LYS A 144 -19.70 13.68 13.07
CA LYS A 144 -20.71 14.06 14.07
C LYS A 144 -22.03 14.37 13.39
#